data_7d09a6d2bd8d398e1e2cb0b14aae8c31
#
_entry.id   7d09a6d2bd8d398e1e2cb0b14aae8c31
#
_cell.length_a   1.000
_cell.length_b   1.000
_cell.length_c   1.000
_cell.angle_alpha   90.00
_cell.angle_beta   90.00
_cell.angle_gamma   90.00
#
_symmetry.space_group_name_H-M   'P 1'
#
loop_
_entity.id
_entity.type
_entity.pdbx_description
1 polymer ?
#
loop_
_entity_poly.entity_id
_entity_poly.type
_entity_poly.pdbx_seq_one_letter_code
_entity_poly.pdbx_strand_id
1 'polypeptide(L)'
;MSVSNKPVAWPLDPLVLDDQIRAFLREDIGYFDLTATLLVDQELQGDFYMNAREPMTVAGIAAAARVFSFYDPTLEVEQLVKDGDQVQKGDILLKIRGCARSILTAERVSLNLCQHLSGIATVAATYVKEIEGTKAQLIDSRKTTPGLRAMEKHAVACGGGRNHRLGLDNGIMLKDNHIAVCGSITAAVVRAKASVPVLTKVEVECDRLDQVEEALAAKADVIMLDNMSVEDMKKAVELVNGKILLEASGGVRLETIRTIAETGVDFISVGRITQSSPALDIGLDEAE
;
A
#
# COMPACT_ATOMS: atom_id res chain seq x y z
N MET A 1 -7.30 -1.88 28.64
CA MET A 1 -6.46 -1.52 27.47
C MET A 1 -7.40 -1.27 26.31
N SER A 2 -7.50 -0.04 25.80
CA SER A 2 -8.29 0.24 24.60
C SER A 2 -7.57 -0.43 23.41
N VAL A 3 -8.22 -1.38 22.77
CA VAL A 3 -7.72 -1.96 21.51
C VAL A 3 -7.75 -0.84 20.47
N SER A 4 -6.60 -0.45 19.96
CA SER A 4 -6.51 0.51 18.86
C SER A 4 -7.22 -0.10 17.63
N ASN A 5 -8.21 0.61 17.10
CA ASN A 5 -8.90 0.22 15.86
C ASN A 5 -8.12 0.62 14.58
N LYS A 6 -6.89 1.13 14.74
CA LYS A 6 -6.06 1.46 13.57
C LYS A 6 -5.61 0.18 12.87
N PRO A 7 -5.65 0.13 11.54
CA PRO A 7 -5.06 -0.97 10.79
C PRO A 7 -3.60 -1.16 11.17
N VAL A 8 -3.18 -2.40 11.33
CA VAL A 8 -1.78 -2.75 11.55
C VAL A 8 -1.19 -3.13 10.20
N ALA A 9 -0.10 -2.49 9.81
CA ALA A 9 0.64 -2.89 8.63
C ALA A 9 1.21 -4.31 8.83
N TRP A 10 1.05 -5.16 7.81
CA TRP A 10 1.56 -6.52 7.87
C TRP A 10 3.08 -6.50 7.73
N PRO A 11 3.81 -7.33 8.47
CA PRO A 11 5.24 -7.46 8.25
C PRO A 11 5.47 -8.02 6.83
N LEU A 12 6.48 -7.48 6.16
CA LEU A 12 6.94 -8.06 4.89
C LEU A 12 7.62 -9.40 5.18
N ASP A 13 7.23 -10.45 4.46
CA ASP A 13 7.85 -11.76 4.61
C ASP A 13 9.33 -11.68 4.21
N PRO A 14 10.27 -12.10 5.09
CA PRO A 14 11.71 -11.96 4.83
C PRO A 14 12.17 -12.68 3.55
N LEU A 15 11.58 -13.84 3.21
CA LEU A 15 11.98 -14.57 2.01
C LEU A 15 11.60 -13.80 0.74
N VAL A 16 10.37 -13.25 0.71
CA VAL A 16 9.90 -12.45 -0.42
C VAL A 16 10.71 -11.15 -0.53
N LEU A 17 10.97 -10.50 0.60
CA LEU A 17 11.73 -9.26 0.65
C LEU A 17 13.17 -9.46 0.18
N ASP A 18 13.86 -10.49 0.67
CA ASP A 18 15.25 -10.79 0.31
C ASP A 18 15.41 -11.12 -1.19
N ASP A 19 14.47 -11.85 -1.78
CA ASP A 19 14.49 -12.14 -3.21
C ASP A 19 14.32 -10.88 -4.05
N GLN A 20 13.45 -9.97 -3.63
CA GLN A 20 13.25 -8.68 -4.29
C GLN A 20 14.48 -7.77 -4.15
N ILE A 21 15.03 -7.63 -2.93
CA ILE A 21 16.25 -6.84 -2.68
C ILE A 21 17.42 -7.37 -3.53
N ARG A 22 17.59 -8.68 -3.60
CA ARG A 22 18.60 -9.30 -4.47
C ARG A 22 18.46 -8.90 -5.93
N ALA A 23 17.22 -8.87 -6.43
CA ALA A 23 16.96 -8.47 -7.82
C ALA A 23 17.27 -6.98 -8.04
N PHE A 24 16.89 -6.12 -7.12
CA PHE A 24 17.13 -4.68 -7.21
C PHE A 24 18.62 -4.33 -7.13
N LEU A 25 19.35 -4.96 -6.20
CA LEU A 25 20.80 -4.78 -6.11
C LEU A 25 21.53 -5.29 -7.37
N ARG A 26 21.08 -6.39 -7.96
CA ARG A 26 21.65 -6.88 -9.23
C ARG A 26 21.39 -5.95 -10.39
N GLU A 27 20.23 -5.32 -10.46
CA GLU A 27 19.88 -4.34 -11.48
C GLU A 27 20.79 -3.12 -11.41
N ASP A 28 20.99 -2.58 -10.18
CA ASP A 28 21.73 -1.34 -9.96
C ASP A 28 23.24 -1.53 -10.04
N ILE A 29 23.78 -2.58 -9.44
CA ILE A 29 25.24 -2.83 -9.34
C ILE A 29 25.81 -3.40 -10.65
N GLY A 30 25.05 -4.26 -11.35
CA GLY A 30 25.55 -4.99 -12.50
C GLY A 30 26.69 -5.95 -12.15
N TYR A 31 27.87 -5.78 -12.74
CA TYR A 31 29.06 -6.59 -12.43
C TYR A 31 29.80 -6.09 -11.19
N PHE A 32 29.92 -4.77 -11.01
CA PHE A 32 30.51 -4.13 -9.84
C PHE A 32 30.29 -2.61 -9.90
N ASP A 33 30.31 -1.96 -8.73
CA ASP A 33 30.28 -0.51 -8.62
C ASP A 33 31.64 0.07 -9.03
N LEU A 34 31.71 0.69 -10.20
CA LEU A 34 32.93 1.29 -10.75
C LEU A 34 33.49 2.39 -9.81
N THR A 35 32.60 3.29 -9.36
CA THR A 35 33.02 4.44 -8.58
C THR A 35 33.54 4.02 -7.21
N ALA A 36 32.73 3.28 -6.46
CA ALA A 36 33.12 2.87 -5.11
C ALA A 36 34.32 1.90 -5.16
N THR A 37 34.39 1.01 -6.16
CA THR A 37 35.52 0.08 -6.28
C THR A 37 36.85 0.76 -6.58
N LEU A 38 36.84 1.83 -7.40
CA LEU A 38 38.05 2.52 -7.83
C LEU A 38 38.50 3.63 -6.88
N LEU A 39 37.56 4.26 -6.17
CA LEU A 39 37.85 5.49 -5.39
C LEU A 39 37.80 5.29 -3.89
N VAL A 40 37.14 4.24 -3.38
CA VAL A 40 36.97 4.01 -1.95
C VAL A 40 37.74 2.77 -1.52
N ASP A 41 38.70 2.93 -0.60
CA ASP A 41 39.45 1.81 -0.06
C ASP A 41 38.54 0.83 0.68
N GLN A 42 38.80 -0.46 0.53
CA GLN A 42 37.97 -1.52 1.13
C GLN A 42 37.98 -1.48 2.66
N GLU A 43 39.07 -1.03 3.24
CA GLU A 43 39.25 -0.93 4.70
C GLU A 43 38.68 0.36 5.29
N LEU A 44 38.24 1.31 4.42
CA LEU A 44 37.70 2.59 4.87
C LEU A 44 36.34 2.36 5.54
N GLN A 45 36.28 2.79 6.82
CA GLN A 45 35.05 2.81 7.60
C GLN A 45 34.36 4.15 7.45
N GLY A 46 33.04 4.15 7.42
CA GLY A 46 32.21 5.33 7.38
C GLY A 46 31.05 5.26 8.36
N ASP A 47 30.55 6.42 8.74
CA ASP A 47 29.35 6.59 9.55
C ASP A 47 28.39 7.49 8.77
N PHE A 48 27.23 6.96 8.38
CA PHE A 48 26.29 7.64 7.50
C PHE A 48 24.90 7.64 8.11
N TYR A 49 24.08 8.65 7.75
CA TYR A 49 22.65 8.63 8.07
C TYR A 49 21.77 8.95 6.90
N MET A 50 20.67 8.22 6.86
CA MET A 50 19.56 8.51 5.99
C MET A 50 18.60 9.46 6.69
N ASN A 51 18.29 10.61 6.06
CA ASN A 51 17.43 11.64 6.64
C ASN A 51 16.32 12.09 5.70
N ALA A 52 15.21 12.51 6.29
CA ALA A 52 14.10 13.11 5.56
C ALA A 52 14.44 14.52 5.08
N ARG A 53 14.20 14.83 3.81
CA ARG A 53 14.40 16.17 3.23
C ARG A 53 13.11 17.00 3.23
N GLU A 54 11.98 16.37 3.53
CA GLU A 54 10.65 16.97 3.63
C GLU A 54 9.78 16.21 4.64
N PRO A 55 8.66 16.79 5.13
CA PRO A 55 7.74 16.09 6.03
C PRO A 55 7.10 14.89 5.34
N MET A 56 7.00 13.73 6.05
CA MET A 56 6.39 12.53 5.49
C MET A 56 5.88 11.55 6.56
N THR A 57 5.04 10.63 6.12
CA THR A 57 4.75 9.38 6.85
C THR A 57 5.72 8.32 6.33
N VAL A 58 6.55 7.79 7.21
CA VAL A 58 7.60 6.82 6.84
C VAL A 58 6.99 5.47 6.49
N ALA A 59 7.47 4.86 5.40
CA ALA A 59 7.19 3.46 5.10
C ALA A 59 8.38 2.81 4.38
N GLY A 60 8.58 1.51 4.63
CA GLY A 60 9.66 0.75 4.04
C GLY A 60 11.01 0.96 4.72
N ILE A 61 11.05 1.52 5.94
CA ILE A 61 12.33 1.74 6.66
C ILE A 61 13.00 0.40 6.99
N ALA A 62 12.22 -0.63 7.33
CA ALA A 62 12.76 -1.96 7.57
C ALA A 62 13.34 -2.59 6.29
N ALA A 63 12.70 -2.36 5.13
CA ALA A 63 13.20 -2.80 3.84
C ALA A 63 14.49 -2.05 3.46
N ALA A 64 14.54 -0.74 3.67
CA ALA A 64 15.73 0.08 3.43
C ALA A 64 16.92 -0.36 4.30
N ALA A 65 16.69 -0.60 5.58
CA ALA A 65 17.71 -1.14 6.49
C ALA A 65 18.18 -2.55 6.05
N ARG A 66 17.23 -3.38 5.58
CA ARG A 66 17.55 -4.72 5.07
C ARG A 66 18.42 -4.69 3.82
N VAL A 67 18.29 -3.71 2.95
CA VAL A 67 19.17 -3.56 1.77
C VAL A 67 20.63 -3.51 2.18
N PHE A 68 20.99 -2.68 3.16
CA PHE A 68 22.36 -2.58 3.66
C PHE A 68 22.85 -3.89 4.27
N SER A 69 22.12 -4.45 5.22
CA SER A 69 22.52 -5.68 5.91
C SER A 69 22.45 -6.94 5.02
N PHE A 70 21.67 -6.90 3.92
CA PHE A 70 21.65 -7.96 2.91
C PHE A 70 22.86 -7.90 2.00
N TYR A 71 23.29 -6.69 1.60
CA TYR A 71 24.46 -6.49 0.76
C TYR A 71 25.75 -6.81 1.51
N ASP A 72 25.89 -6.28 2.71
CA ASP A 72 27.03 -6.52 3.58
C ASP A 72 26.56 -6.79 5.04
N PRO A 73 26.54 -8.05 5.48
CA PRO A 73 26.10 -8.40 6.83
C PRO A 73 26.99 -7.88 7.97
N THR A 74 28.15 -7.29 7.66
CA THR A 74 29.05 -6.70 8.67
C THR A 74 28.69 -5.26 9.01
N LEU A 75 27.79 -4.63 8.24
CA LEU A 75 27.32 -3.27 8.50
C LEU A 75 26.43 -3.24 9.74
N GLU A 76 26.66 -2.24 10.59
CA GLU A 76 25.78 -1.91 11.71
C GLU A 76 24.69 -0.95 11.19
N VAL A 77 23.42 -1.39 11.26
CA VAL A 77 22.28 -0.61 10.77
C VAL A 77 21.30 -0.39 11.91
N GLU A 78 21.13 0.86 12.32
CA GLU A 78 20.22 1.27 13.40
C GLU A 78 19.01 2.02 12.82
N GLN A 79 17.80 1.50 13.07
CA GLN A 79 16.55 2.18 12.72
C GLN A 79 16.14 3.12 13.86
N LEU A 80 16.01 4.42 13.56
CA LEU A 80 15.62 5.45 14.54
C LEU A 80 14.13 5.77 14.51
N VAL A 81 13.45 5.35 13.45
CA VAL A 81 12.00 5.51 13.25
C VAL A 81 11.37 4.18 12.85
N LYS A 82 10.05 4.12 12.86
CA LYS A 82 9.26 2.95 12.46
C LYS A 82 8.34 3.30 11.30
N ASP A 83 7.95 2.29 10.55
CA ASP A 83 6.90 2.43 9.55
C ASP A 83 5.60 2.97 10.20
N GLY A 84 5.03 4.01 9.59
CA GLY A 84 3.88 4.75 10.10
C GLY A 84 4.20 5.99 10.95
N ASP A 85 5.45 6.20 11.33
CA ASP A 85 5.86 7.42 12.05
C ASP A 85 5.79 8.63 11.11
N GLN A 86 5.39 9.77 11.67
CA GLN A 86 5.42 11.06 10.99
C GLN A 86 6.72 11.79 11.35
N VAL A 87 7.47 12.16 10.34
CA VAL A 87 8.77 12.85 10.48
C VAL A 87 8.75 14.20 9.79
N GLN A 88 9.68 15.06 10.23
CA GLN A 88 9.90 16.38 9.67
C GLN A 88 11.20 16.41 8.87
N LYS A 89 11.40 17.47 8.07
CA LYS A 89 12.66 17.72 7.39
C LYS A 89 13.82 17.75 8.39
N GLY A 90 14.85 16.96 8.13
CA GLY A 90 16.06 16.84 8.94
C GLY A 90 16.04 15.71 9.95
N ASP A 91 14.90 15.04 10.15
CA ASP A 91 14.84 13.87 11.04
C ASP A 91 15.65 12.71 10.45
N ILE A 92 16.46 12.08 11.31
CA ILE A 92 17.29 10.92 10.93
C ILE A 92 16.44 9.65 11.00
N LEU A 93 16.43 8.91 9.90
CA LEU A 93 15.64 7.68 9.75
C LEU A 93 16.45 6.42 10.07
N LEU A 94 17.68 6.34 9.52
CA LEU A 94 18.64 5.24 9.76
C LEU A 94 20.02 5.81 10.07
N LYS A 95 20.80 5.05 10.86
CA LYS A 95 22.26 5.19 10.95
C LYS A 95 22.90 3.92 10.43
N ILE A 96 23.97 4.07 9.65
CA ILE A 96 24.69 2.98 9.03
C ILE A 96 26.18 3.17 9.27
N ARG A 97 26.86 2.17 9.84
CA ARG A 97 28.28 2.17 10.13
C ARG A 97 28.95 0.93 9.55
N GLY A 98 30.18 1.09 9.07
CA GLY A 98 30.99 0.00 8.57
C GLY A 98 31.73 0.36 7.29
N CYS A 99 32.00 -0.61 6.43
CA CYS A 99 32.70 -0.42 5.18
C CYS A 99 32.02 0.64 4.31
N ALA A 100 32.66 1.80 4.13
CA ALA A 100 32.12 2.94 3.37
C ALA A 100 31.77 2.54 1.93
N ARG A 101 32.60 1.68 1.29
CA ARG A 101 32.33 1.17 -0.05
C ARG A 101 31.00 0.41 -0.10
N SER A 102 30.73 -0.48 0.86
CA SER A 102 29.50 -1.26 0.92
C SER A 102 28.27 -0.36 1.13
N ILE A 103 28.40 0.64 1.99
CA ILE A 103 27.30 1.61 2.27
C ILE A 103 26.94 2.38 0.98
N LEU A 104 27.93 2.98 0.32
CA LEU A 104 27.71 3.76 -0.91
C LEU A 104 27.18 2.91 -2.06
N THR A 105 27.61 1.65 -2.18
CA THR A 105 27.11 0.74 -3.22
C THR A 105 25.63 0.35 -3.00
N ALA A 106 25.19 0.20 -1.74
CA ALA A 106 23.81 -0.19 -1.43
C ALA A 106 22.84 1.00 -1.31
N GLU A 107 23.37 2.22 -1.24
CA GLU A 107 22.62 3.45 -0.97
C GLU A 107 21.39 3.63 -1.85
N ARG A 108 21.58 3.60 -3.17
CA ARG A 108 20.53 4.00 -4.12
C ARG A 108 19.29 3.10 -4.04
N VAL A 109 19.49 1.79 -3.92
CA VAL A 109 18.38 0.83 -3.78
C VAL A 109 17.61 1.07 -2.48
N SER A 110 18.33 1.30 -1.37
CA SER A 110 17.75 1.62 -0.07
C SER A 110 16.91 2.91 -0.11
N LEU A 111 17.49 3.98 -0.66
CA LEU A 111 16.80 5.27 -0.82
C LEU A 111 15.56 5.14 -1.70
N ASN A 112 15.67 4.54 -2.88
CA ASN A 112 14.56 4.42 -3.81
C ASN A 112 13.36 3.71 -3.20
N LEU A 113 13.59 2.62 -2.44
CA LEU A 113 12.51 1.90 -1.75
C LEU A 113 11.83 2.78 -0.70
N CYS A 114 12.62 3.41 0.19
CA CYS A 114 12.06 4.23 1.26
C CYS A 114 11.33 5.47 0.71
N GLN A 115 11.88 6.14 -0.29
CA GLN A 115 11.28 7.31 -0.97
C GLN A 115 9.93 6.96 -1.60
N HIS A 116 9.87 5.87 -2.36
CA HIS A 116 8.64 5.42 -3.02
C HIS A 116 7.56 5.02 -2.02
N LEU A 117 7.92 4.20 -1.04
CA LEU A 117 6.96 3.67 -0.06
C LEU A 117 6.48 4.76 0.90
N SER A 118 7.36 5.68 1.34
CA SER A 118 6.96 6.83 2.15
C SER A 118 6.04 7.78 1.37
N GLY A 119 6.24 7.92 0.06
CA GLY A 119 5.31 8.66 -0.80
C GLY A 119 3.90 8.08 -0.76
N ILE A 120 3.77 6.77 -0.91
CA ILE A 120 2.49 6.07 -0.83
C ILE A 120 1.85 6.24 0.56
N ALA A 121 2.62 6.03 1.63
CA ALA A 121 2.13 6.17 3.00
C ALA A 121 1.65 7.60 3.31
N THR A 122 2.38 8.61 2.84
CA THR A 122 2.03 10.02 3.03
C THR A 122 0.75 10.38 2.29
N VAL A 123 0.60 9.94 1.04
CA VAL A 123 -0.63 10.14 0.28
C VAL A 123 -1.79 9.40 0.95
N ALA A 124 -1.61 8.15 1.37
CA ALA A 124 -2.64 7.39 2.09
C ALA A 124 -3.07 8.11 3.38
N ALA A 125 -2.11 8.61 4.19
CA ALA A 125 -2.40 9.35 5.41
C ALA A 125 -3.22 10.63 5.13
N THR A 126 -2.95 11.32 4.03
CA THR A 126 -3.73 12.49 3.61
C THR A 126 -5.18 12.13 3.31
N TYR A 127 -5.42 11.06 2.56
CA TYR A 127 -6.78 10.56 2.28
C TYR A 127 -7.50 10.08 3.55
N VAL A 128 -6.81 9.37 4.44
CA VAL A 128 -7.37 8.91 5.72
C VAL A 128 -7.81 10.08 6.58
N LYS A 129 -6.98 11.13 6.66
CA LYS A 129 -7.29 12.36 7.41
C LYS A 129 -8.54 13.05 6.88
N GLU A 130 -8.72 13.08 5.55
CA GLU A 130 -9.88 13.75 4.93
C GLU A 130 -11.21 13.09 5.29
N ILE A 131 -11.22 11.78 5.54
CA ILE A 131 -12.45 11.04 5.90
C ILE A 131 -12.63 10.83 7.42
N GLU A 132 -11.80 11.46 8.25
CA GLU A 132 -11.94 11.38 9.71
C GLU A 132 -13.34 11.80 10.17
N GLY A 133 -13.87 11.09 11.18
CA GLY A 133 -15.22 11.33 11.74
C GLY A 133 -16.35 10.70 10.91
N THR A 134 -16.07 10.05 9.78
CA THR A 134 -17.03 9.19 9.08
C THR A 134 -16.80 7.72 9.43
N LYS A 135 -17.73 6.82 9.01
CA LYS A 135 -17.51 5.39 9.17
C LYS A 135 -16.66 4.77 8.07
N ALA A 136 -16.49 5.49 6.96
CA ALA A 136 -15.78 5.00 5.78
C ALA A 136 -14.30 4.75 6.08
N GLN A 137 -13.75 3.69 5.50
CA GLN A 137 -12.34 3.36 5.60
C GLN A 137 -11.71 3.40 4.21
N LEU A 138 -10.54 4.04 4.12
CA LEU A 138 -9.74 4.04 2.91
C LEU A 138 -9.19 2.65 2.63
N ILE A 139 -9.33 2.16 1.39
CA ILE A 139 -8.71 0.92 0.95
C ILE A 139 -7.94 1.13 -0.35
N ASP A 140 -6.94 0.29 -0.56
CA ASP A 140 -6.15 0.26 -1.79
C ASP A 140 -6.82 -0.54 -2.91
N SER A 141 -6.06 -0.82 -3.95
CA SER A 141 -6.50 -1.65 -5.07
C SER A 141 -5.37 -2.57 -5.56
N ARG A 142 -5.58 -3.25 -6.70
CA ARG A 142 -4.51 -3.99 -7.40
C ARG A 142 -3.77 -3.15 -8.45
N LYS A 143 -4.01 -1.83 -8.49
CA LYS A 143 -3.28 -0.91 -9.38
C LYS A 143 -1.93 -0.55 -8.76
N THR A 144 -1.05 -1.55 -8.69
CA THR A 144 0.29 -1.48 -8.07
C THR A 144 1.37 -1.64 -9.11
N THR A 145 2.58 -1.15 -8.80
CA THR A 145 3.77 -1.40 -9.62
C THR A 145 4.05 -2.91 -9.67
N PRO A 146 4.25 -3.50 -10.88
CA PRO A 146 4.61 -4.90 -10.99
C PRO A 146 5.84 -5.24 -10.14
N GLY A 147 5.74 -6.30 -9.36
CA GLY A 147 6.78 -6.71 -8.40
C GLY A 147 6.72 -6.05 -7.04
N LEU A 148 6.17 -4.83 -6.88
CA LEU A 148 6.18 -4.09 -5.61
C LEU A 148 4.89 -4.20 -4.79
N ARG A 149 3.90 -4.97 -5.22
CA ARG A 149 2.56 -4.98 -4.59
C ARG A 149 2.57 -5.20 -3.08
N ALA A 150 3.36 -6.13 -2.57
CA ALA A 150 3.42 -6.41 -1.14
C ALA A 150 3.93 -5.20 -0.36
N MET A 151 4.98 -4.56 -0.84
CA MET A 151 5.56 -3.36 -0.23
C MET A 151 4.63 -2.15 -0.34
N GLU A 152 4.01 -1.92 -1.49
CA GLU A 152 3.08 -0.80 -1.70
C GLU A 152 1.82 -0.92 -0.84
N LYS A 153 1.27 -2.13 -0.70
CA LYS A 153 0.13 -2.39 0.21
C LYS A 153 0.52 -2.24 1.68
N HIS A 154 1.72 -2.65 2.06
CA HIS A 154 2.28 -2.36 3.38
C HIS A 154 2.35 -0.84 3.61
N ALA A 155 2.85 -0.07 2.65
CA ALA A 155 2.93 1.39 2.75
C ALA A 155 1.55 2.05 2.90
N VAL A 156 0.50 1.57 2.20
CA VAL A 156 -0.87 2.05 2.40
C VAL A 156 -1.32 1.85 3.85
N ALA A 157 -1.02 0.69 4.44
CA ALA A 157 -1.37 0.41 5.84
C ALA A 157 -0.57 1.29 6.82
N CYS A 158 0.70 1.60 6.52
CA CYS A 158 1.51 2.56 7.29
C CYS A 158 0.87 3.96 7.30
N GLY A 159 0.24 4.38 6.20
CA GLY A 159 -0.54 5.60 6.10
C GLY A 159 -1.93 5.55 6.76
N GLY A 160 -2.30 4.41 7.38
CA GLY A 160 -3.60 4.24 8.06
C GLY A 160 -4.74 3.74 7.17
N GLY A 161 -4.48 3.45 5.89
CA GLY A 161 -5.43 2.78 5.00
C GLY A 161 -5.51 1.27 5.27
N ARG A 162 -6.50 0.58 4.68
CA ARG A 162 -6.60 -0.89 4.71
C ARG A 162 -6.29 -1.46 3.34
N ASN A 163 -5.97 -2.74 3.33
CA ASN A 163 -5.74 -3.44 2.07
C ASN A 163 -7.03 -4.09 1.56
N HIS A 164 -7.33 -3.88 0.28
CA HIS A 164 -8.19 -4.75 -0.50
C HIS A 164 -7.45 -6.06 -0.79
N ARG A 165 -8.08 -7.03 -1.48
CA ARG A 165 -7.47 -8.31 -1.82
C ARG A 165 -6.04 -8.15 -2.37
N LEU A 166 -5.14 -9.03 -1.93
CA LEU A 166 -3.71 -8.98 -2.29
C LEU A 166 -3.47 -9.47 -3.72
N GLY A 167 -4.24 -10.46 -4.15
CA GLY A 167 -4.13 -11.09 -5.46
C GLY A 167 -5.49 -11.56 -5.97
N LEU A 168 -5.48 -12.36 -7.02
CA LEU A 168 -6.69 -12.98 -7.58
C LEU A 168 -7.17 -14.17 -6.74
N ASP A 169 -6.34 -14.69 -5.90
CA ASP A 169 -6.54 -15.85 -5.02
C ASP A 169 -7.09 -15.48 -3.62
N ASN A 170 -7.19 -14.19 -3.28
CA ASN A 170 -7.61 -13.76 -1.93
C ASN A 170 -9.08 -13.34 -1.80
N GLY A 171 -9.85 -13.43 -2.86
CA GLY A 171 -11.27 -13.05 -2.85
C GLY A 171 -11.82 -12.96 -4.25
N ILE A 172 -13.12 -13.22 -4.39
CA ILE A 172 -13.81 -13.07 -5.67
C ILE A 172 -14.31 -11.64 -5.82
N MET A 173 -14.10 -11.09 -7.01
CA MET A 173 -14.70 -9.84 -7.47
C MET A 173 -15.38 -10.13 -8.82
N LEU A 174 -16.69 -10.08 -8.81
CA LEU A 174 -17.51 -10.27 -10.00
C LEU A 174 -17.68 -8.91 -10.70
N LYS A 175 -17.17 -8.82 -11.90
CA LYS A 175 -17.23 -7.64 -12.77
C LYS A 175 -18.22 -7.87 -13.91
N ASP A 176 -18.55 -6.81 -14.64
CA ASP A 176 -19.41 -6.79 -15.79
C ASP A 176 -19.22 -7.99 -16.75
N ASN A 177 -17.98 -8.22 -17.16
CA ASN A 177 -17.65 -9.34 -18.06
C ASN A 177 -17.88 -10.72 -17.41
N HIS A 178 -17.65 -10.87 -16.11
CA HIS A 178 -17.94 -12.11 -15.40
C HIS A 178 -19.45 -12.35 -15.32
N ILE A 179 -20.22 -11.30 -15.02
CA ILE A 179 -21.67 -11.34 -14.93
C ILE A 179 -22.29 -11.66 -16.31
N ALA A 180 -21.79 -11.03 -17.37
CA ALA A 180 -22.25 -11.26 -18.73
C ALA A 180 -22.08 -12.74 -19.14
N VAL A 181 -20.92 -13.35 -18.84
CA VAL A 181 -20.66 -14.78 -19.13
C VAL A 181 -21.53 -15.71 -18.27
N CYS A 182 -21.85 -15.34 -17.03
CA CYS A 182 -22.70 -16.14 -16.14
C CYS A 182 -24.19 -15.94 -16.39
N GLY A 183 -24.60 -14.89 -17.12
CA GLY A 183 -25.97 -14.56 -17.48
C GLY A 183 -26.69 -13.62 -16.49
N SER A 184 -26.32 -13.59 -15.21
CA SER A 184 -26.87 -12.68 -14.20
C SER A 184 -25.93 -12.58 -12.98
N ILE A 185 -26.12 -11.54 -12.16
CA ILE A 185 -25.43 -11.39 -10.86
C ILE A 185 -25.77 -12.56 -9.95
N THR A 186 -27.05 -12.93 -9.86
CA THR A 186 -27.52 -14.05 -9.05
C THR A 186 -26.84 -15.36 -9.44
N ALA A 187 -26.76 -15.68 -10.73
CA ALA A 187 -26.11 -16.89 -11.21
C ALA A 187 -24.60 -16.89 -10.89
N ALA A 188 -23.94 -15.75 -11.07
CA ALA A 188 -22.52 -15.58 -10.79
C ALA A 188 -22.22 -15.74 -9.28
N VAL A 189 -22.99 -15.11 -8.40
CA VAL A 189 -22.82 -15.19 -6.94
C VAL A 189 -23.08 -16.62 -6.44
N VAL A 190 -24.16 -17.25 -6.87
CA VAL A 190 -24.50 -18.64 -6.46
C VAL A 190 -23.39 -19.58 -6.88
N ARG A 191 -22.91 -19.50 -8.12
CA ARG A 191 -21.82 -20.34 -8.64
C ARG A 191 -20.51 -20.09 -7.88
N ALA A 192 -20.18 -18.83 -7.60
CA ALA A 192 -18.99 -18.46 -6.84
C ALA A 192 -19.04 -19.07 -5.44
N LYS A 193 -20.11 -18.81 -4.69
CA LYS A 193 -20.27 -19.29 -3.29
C LYS A 193 -20.30 -20.80 -3.15
N ALA A 194 -20.76 -21.52 -4.18
CA ALA A 194 -20.74 -23.00 -4.19
C ALA A 194 -19.33 -23.59 -4.34
N SER A 195 -18.35 -22.81 -4.80
CA SER A 195 -17.03 -23.33 -5.22
C SER A 195 -15.84 -22.74 -4.45
N VAL A 196 -16.01 -21.60 -3.77
CA VAL A 196 -14.90 -20.92 -3.06
C VAL A 196 -14.57 -21.61 -1.73
N PRO A 197 -13.32 -21.48 -1.25
CA PRO A 197 -12.97 -21.82 0.13
C PRO A 197 -13.87 -21.07 1.13
N VAL A 198 -14.22 -21.73 2.23
CA VAL A 198 -15.24 -21.26 3.21
C VAL A 198 -15.00 -19.82 3.71
N LEU A 199 -13.73 -19.39 3.82
CA LEU A 199 -13.37 -18.05 4.31
C LEU A 199 -13.25 -16.99 3.19
N THR A 200 -13.57 -17.35 1.93
CA THR A 200 -13.45 -16.41 0.80
C THR A 200 -14.72 -15.60 0.63
N LYS A 201 -14.59 -14.28 0.59
CA LYS A 201 -15.70 -13.36 0.30
C LYS A 201 -15.92 -13.19 -1.19
N VAL A 202 -17.19 -12.93 -1.55
CA VAL A 202 -17.64 -12.62 -2.91
C VAL A 202 -18.11 -11.17 -2.95
N GLU A 203 -17.43 -10.36 -3.73
CA GLU A 203 -17.75 -8.98 -4.02
C GLU A 203 -18.33 -8.84 -5.42
N VAL A 204 -19.31 -7.95 -5.59
CA VAL A 204 -19.98 -7.67 -6.86
C VAL A 204 -19.83 -6.20 -7.20
N GLU A 205 -19.27 -5.90 -8.37
CA GLU A 205 -19.18 -4.55 -8.95
C GLU A 205 -20.52 -4.20 -9.60
N CYS A 206 -21.15 -3.09 -9.16
CA CYS A 206 -22.44 -2.61 -9.61
C CYS A 206 -22.34 -1.14 -10.04
N ASP A 207 -22.84 -0.79 -11.21
CA ASP A 207 -22.92 0.57 -11.74
C ASP A 207 -24.32 1.17 -11.71
N ARG A 208 -25.35 0.41 -11.29
CA ARG A 208 -26.77 0.80 -11.20
C ARG A 208 -27.45 0.23 -9.96
N LEU A 209 -28.49 0.90 -9.50
CA LEU A 209 -29.26 0.49 -8.31
C LEU A 209 -29.98 -0.85 -8.47
N ASP A 210 -30.48 -1.18 -9.65
CA ASP A 210 -31.10 -2.50 -9.91
C ASP A 210 -30.11 -3.67 -9.73
N GLN A 211 -28.85 -3.47 -10.09
CA GLN A 211 -27.79 -4.44 -9.82
C GLN A 211 -27.47 -4.55 -8.32
N VAL A 212 -27.52 -3.44 -7.58
CA VAL A 212 -27.36 -3.44 -6.12
C VAL A 212 -28.48 -4.28 -5.46
N GLU A 213 -29.73 -4.12 -5.92
CA GLU A 213 -30.87 -4.93 -5.44
C GLU A 213 -30.65 -6.43 -5.72
N GLU A 214 -30.22 -6.77 -6.93
CA GLU A 214 -29.95 -8.15 -7.32
C GLU A 214 -28.78 -8.74 -6.51
N ALA A 215 -27.66 -8.02 -6.32
CA ALA A 215 -26.51 -8.45 -5.55
C ALA A 215 -26.87 -8.67 -4.06
N LEU A 216 -27.71 -7.77 -3.49
CA LEU A 216 -28.24 -7.91 -2.15
C LEU A 216 -29.12 -9.15 -2.00
N ALA A 217 -30.04 -9.37 -2.95
CA ALA A 217 -30.91 -10.56 -2.96
C ALA A 217 -30.12 -11.86 -3.13
N ALA A 218 -29.08 -11.86 -3.95
CA ALA A 218 -28.14 -12.97 -4.14
C ALA A 218 -27.21 -13.22 -2.94
N LYS A 219 -27.25 -12.34 -1.92
CA LYS A 219 -26.41 -12.43 -0.71
C LYS A 219 -24.91 -12.35 -1.01
N ALA A 220 -24.49 -11.41 -1.87
CA ALA A 220 -23.08 -11.04 -1.98
C ALA A 220 -22.51 -10.69 -0.60
N ASP A 221 -21.21 -10.74 -0.40
CA ASP A 221 -20.57 -10.38 0.87
C ASP A 221 -20.15 -8.92 0.93
N VAL A 222 -19.88 -8.32 -0.24
CA VAL A 222 -19.56 -6.92 -0.45
C VAL A 222 -20.18 -6.47 -1.78
N ILE A 223 -20.67 -5.25 -1.87
CA ILE A 223 -21.12 -4.62 -3.11
C ILE A 223 -20.24 -3.40 -3.35
N MET A 224 -19.57 -3.36 -4.49
CA MET A 224 -18.82 -2.20 -4.96
C MET A 224 -19.73 -1.34 -5.85
N LEU A 225 -19.86 -0.08 -5.49
CA LEU A 225 -20.57 0.96 -6.24
C LEU A 225 -19.56 1.61 -7.19
N ASP A 226 -19.50 1.15 -8.44
CA ASP A 226 -18.51 1.61 -9.40
C ASP A 226 -18.99 2.82 -10.19
N ASN A 227 -18.28 3.94 -10.08
CA ASN A 227 -18.56 5.21 -10.76
C ASN A 227 -19.99 5.75 -10.56
N MET A 228 -20.67 5.40 -9.48
CA MET A 228 -22.01 5.92 -9.16
C MET A 228 -21.95 7.38 -8.70
N SER A 229 -23.06 8.12 -8.92
CA SER A 229 -23.24 9.46 -8.36
C SER A 229 -23.38 9.41 -6.82
N VAL A 230 -23.05 10.54 -6.15
CA VAL A 230 -23.22 10.66 -4.68
C VAL A 230 -24.69 10.40 -4.27
N GLU A 231 -25.65 10.85 -5.09
CA GLU A 231 -27.08 10.65 -4.90
C GLU A 231 -27.45 9.16 -4.97
N ASP A 232 -26.90 8.42 -5.93
CA ASP A 232 -27.18 7.00 -6.07
C ASP A 232 -26.42 6.17 -5.01
N MET A 233 -25.23 6.59 -4.59
CA MET A 233 -24.55 5.98 -3.43
C MET A 233 -25.40 6.10 -2.16
N LYS A 234 -26.01 7.26 -1.89
CA LYS A 234 -26.93 7.44 -0.75
C LYS A 234 -28.14 6.51 -0.84
N LYS A 235 -28.78 6.41 -2.02
CA LYS A 235 -29.89 5.46 -2.24
C LYS A 235 -29.45 4.01 -2.05
N ALA A 236 -28.25 3.63 -2.52
CA ALA A 236 -27.70 2.30 -2.29
C ALA A 236 -27.46 2.01 -0.80
N VAL A 237 -26.95 3.00 -0.05
CA VAL A 237 -26.77 2.87 1.41
C VAL A 237 -28.12 2.66 2.12
N GLU A 238 -29.16 3.45 1.77
CA GLU A 238 -30.52 3.29 2.31
C GLU A 238 -31.12 1.92 1.96
N LEU A 239 -30.99 1.49 0.70
CA LEU A 239 -31.48 0.22 0.19
C LEU A 239 -30.85 -0.98 0.93
N VAL A 240 -29.54 -0.95 1.08
CA VAL A 240 -28.79 -2.02 1.73
C VAL A 240 -29.00 -2.02 3.23
N ASN A 241 -29.19 -0.87 3.86
CA ASN A 241 -29.50 -0.68 5.27
C ASN A 241 -28.61 -1.54 6.21
N GLY A 242 -27.31 -1.53 5.98
CA GLY A 242 -26.32 -2.23 6.79
C GLY A 242 -26.29 -3.77 6.68
N LYS A 243 -27.06 -4.37 5.78
CA LYS A 243 -27.11 -5.84 5.60
C LYS A 243 -25.86 -6.40 4.93
N ILE A 244 -25.21 -5.62 4.08
CA ILE A 244 -23.99 -5.97 3.32
C ILE A 244 -23.05 -4.76 3.37
N LEU A 245 -21.75 -4.99 3.31
CA LEU A 245 -20.74 -3.94 3.23
C LEU A 245 -20.77 -3.28 1.85
N LEU A 246 -20.65 -1.95 1.83
CA LEU A 246 -20.61 -1.15 0.60
C LEU A 246 -19.24 -0.53 0.41
N GLU A 247 -18.70 -0.69 -0.78
CA GLU A 247 -17.48 -0.03 -1.24
C GLU A 247 -17.83 0.99 -2.33
N ALA A 248 -17.31 2.21 -2.23
CA ALA A 248 -17.35 3.19 -3.32
C ALA A 248 -16.03 3.12 -4.12
N SER A 249 -16.12 3.06 -5.44
CA SER A 249 -15.00 2.98 -6.36
C SER A 249 -15.22 3.85 -7.60
N GLY A 250 -14.13 4.15 -8.31
CA GLY A 250 -14.17 4.89 -9.57
C GLY A 250 -13.96 6.39 -9.39
N GLY A 251 -12.89 6.92 -10.02
CA GLY A 251 -12.63 8.37 -10.11
C GLY A 251 -12.43 9.13 -8.81
N VAL A 252 -12.24 8.46 -7.67
CA VAL A 252 -12.09 9.09 -6.34
C VAL A 252 -10.82 9.95 -6.29
N ARG A 253 -10.97 11.20 -5.83
CA ARG A 253 -9.91 12.18 -5.64
C ARG A 253 -9.95 12.73 -4.22
N LEU A 254 -8.87 13.40 -3.80
CA LEU A 254 -8.80 14.02 -2.48
C LEU A 254 -9.94 15.02 -2.23
N GLU A 255 -10.26 15.82 -3.27
CA GLU A 255 -11.32 16.83 -3.21
C GLU A 255 -12.73 16.24 -3.11
N THR A 256 -12.93 14.98 -3.50
CA THR A 256 -14.25 14.34 -3.55
C THR A 256 -14.46 13.28 -2.48
N ILE A 257 -13.38 12.75 -1.88
CA ILE A 257 -13.47 11.60 -0.98
C ILE A 257 -14.33 11.88 0.25
N ARG A 258 -14.30 13.12 0.79
CA ARG A 258 -15.11 13.51 1.93
C ARG A 258 -16.60 13.38 1.64
N THR A 259 -17.05 13.91 0.51
CA THR A 259 -18.45 13.85 0.08
C THR A 259 -18.90 12.39 -0.12
N ILE A 260 -18.03 11.54 -0.66
CA ILE A 260 -18.30 10.12 -0.82
C ILE A 260 -18.41 9.44 0.56
N ALA A 261 -17.49 9.71 1.47
CA ALA A 261 -17.51 9.14 2.83
C ALA A 261 -18.79 9.50 3.61
N GLU A 262 -19.32 10.71 3.40
CA GLU A 262 -20.56 11.19 4.00
C GLU A 262 -21.84 10.56 3.43
N THR A 263 -21.75 9.79 2.33
CA THR A 263 -22.88 8.97 1.85
C THR A 263 -23.22 7.83 2.78
N GLY A 264 -22.26 7.41 3.61
CA GLY A 264 -22.40 6.30 4.53
C GLY A 264 -21.97 4.95 3.97
N VAL A 265 -21.11 4.89 2.95
CA VAL A 265 -20.41 3.68 2.52
C VAL A 265 -19.41 3.21 3.58
N ASP A 266 -19.03 1.93 3.56
CA ASP A 266 -18.11 1.35 4.54
C ASP A 266 -16.65 1.47 4.10
N PHE A 267 -16.41 1.38 2.79
CA PHE A 267 -15.08 1.45 2.19
C PHE A 267 -15.05 2.40 1.00
N ILE A 268 -13.88 3.00 0.78
CA ILE A 268 -13.61 3.80 -0.42
C ILE A 268 -12.28 3.34 -1.00
N SER A 269 -12.30 2.75 -2.19
CA SER A 269 -11.08 2.32 -2.86
C SER A 269 -10.50 3.42 -3.74
N VAL A 270 -9.19 3.64 -3.57
CA VAL A 270 -8.47 4.70 -4.30
C VAL A 270 -7.21 4.12 -4.96
N GLY A 271 -7.29 3.87 -6.26
CA GLY A 271 -6.15 3.32 -7.01
C GLY A 271 -4.95 4.26 -7.12
N ARG A 272 -5.18 5.58 -7.09
CA ARG A 272 -4.12 6.60 -7.22
C ARG A 272 -3.08 6.55 -6.10
N ILE A 273 -3.43 6.04 -4.92
CA ILE A 273 -2.52 5.93 -3.78
C ILE A 273 -1.27 5.11 -4.14
N THR A 274 -1.43 4.03 -4.87
CA THR A 274 -0.32 3.18 -5.30
C THR A 274 0.12 3.47 -6.74
N GLN A 275 -0.78 3.93 -7.60
CA GLN A 275 -0.50 4.14 -9.02
C GLN A 275 0.25 5.44 -9.31
N SER A 276 0.07 6.50 -8.50
CA SER A 276 0.47 7.86 -8.85
C SER A 276 1.03 8.67 -7.67
N SER A 277 1.44 8.03 -6.57
CA SER A 277 2.10 8.73 -5.47
C SER A 277 3.51 9.14 -5.88
N PRO A 278 3.94 10.39 -5.57
CA PRO A 278 5.30 10.81 -5.81
C PRO A 278 6.27 10.10 -4.86
N ALA A 279 7.49 9.84 -5.29
CA ALA A 279 8.58 9.55 -4.37
C ALA A 279 8.94 10.82 -3.59
N LEU A 280 9.22 10.67 -2.28
CA LEU A 280 9.59 11.78 -1.41
C LEU A 280 11.11 11.89 -1.25
N ASP A 281 11.59 13.08 -0.95
CA ASP A 281 13.03 13.34 -0.89
C ASP A 281 13.62 12.83 0.43
N ILE A 282 14.49 11.83 0.33
CA ILE A 282 15.30 11.26 1.41
C ILE A 282 16.72 11.18 0.92
N GLY A 283 17.68 11.62 1.72
CA GLY A 283 19.10 11.59 1.38
C GLY A 283 19.94 10.75 2.33
N LEU A 284 21.14 10.36 1.89
CA LEU A 284 22.19 9.77 2.72
C LEU A 284 23.34 10.79 2.84
N ASP A 285 23.74 11.08 4.06
CA ASP A 285 24.85 11.99 4.36
C ASP A 285 25.85 11.33 5.28
N GLU A 286 27.13 11.68 5.14
CA GLU A 286 28.19 11.30 6.06
C GLU A 286 28.04 12.04 7.40
N ALA A 287 28.29 11.35 8.51
CA ALA A 287 28.32 11.96 9.84
C ALA A 287 29.52 12.91 9.95
N GLU A 288 29.27 14.16 10.38
CA GLU A 288 30.33 15.14 10.67
C GLU A 288 31.20 14.75 11.86
#